data_83358a3e47e024947a4c34b87b6c8d5b
#
_entry.id   83358a3e47e024947a4c34b87b6c8d5b
#
_cell.length_a   1.000
_cell.length_b   1.000
_cell.length_c   1.000
_cell.angle_alpha   90.00
_cell.angle_beta   90.00
_cell.angle_gamma   90.00
#
_symmetry.space_group_name_H-M   'P 1'
#
loop_
_entity.id
_entity.type
_entity.pdbx_description
1 polymer ?
#
loop_
_entity_poly.entity_id
_entity_poly.type
_entity_poly.pdbx_seq_one_letter_code
_entity_poly.pdbx_strand_id
1 'polypeptide(L)'
;DPAEAGRLAAELDGLNQTRREIEQGMVADAEMILTQITPDPDEMGIAVYHESFHQGVVGIVAGRLREKFHRPAIVFADASGGSDELKGSARSIDGLNIRDLLDSIATKRPGMLLKFGGHATAAGLSIKRVHLPRFQKAFDKAVREAVTPDMLDVVLLTDGELAKEALNLQTVAKLANAGPWGNGFAAVSYTHLRAHETSQ
;
A
#
# COMPACT_ATOMS: atom_id res chain seq x y z
N ASP A 1 14.31 -14.23 -33.55
CA ASP A 1 14.08 -15.66 -33.67
C ASP A 1 12.91 -16.06 -32.76
N PRO A 2 11.83 -16.68 -33.29
CA PRO A 2 10.66 -17.11 -32.48
C PRO A 2 11.04 -18.12 -31.39
N ALA A 3 12.00 -18.98 -31.60
CA ALA A 3 12.44 -19.97 -30.62
C ALA A 3 13.13 -19.27 -29.42
N GLU A 4 13.97 -18.28 -29.69
CA GLU A 4 14.64 -17.49 -28.67
C GLU A 4 13.61 -16.65 -27.87
N ALA A 5 12.65 -16.05 -28.55
CA ALA A 5 11.56 -15.32 -27.88
C ALA A 5 10.73 -16.23 -26.98
N GLY A 6 10.42 -17.46 -27.41
CA GLY A 6 9.73 -18.47 -26.60
C GLY A 6 10.53 -18.87 -25.37
N ARG A 7 11.84 -19.08 -25.51
CA ARG A 7 12.72 -19.39 -24.40
C ARG A 7 12.75 -18.26 -23.34
N LEU A 8 12.93 -17.03 -23.79
CA LEU A 8 12.96 -15.86 -22.89
C LEU A 8 11.61 -15.65 -22.19
N ALA A 9 10.51 -15.86 -22.89
CA ALA A 9 9.16 -15.77 -22.30
C ALA A 9 8.97 -16.81 -21.19
N ALA A 10 9.39 -18.07 -21.42
CA ALA A 10 9.33 -19.13 -20.41
C ALA A 10 10.23 -18.83 -19.20
N GLU A 11 11.43 -18.28 -19.42
CA GLU A 11 12.33 -17.86 -18.36
C GLU A 11 11.73 -16.74 -17.52
N LEU A 12 11.13 -15.72 -18.14
CA LEU A 12 10.42 -14.63 -17.46
C LEU A 12 9.23 -15.13 -16.66
N ASP A 13 8.47 -16.10 -17.18
CA ASP A 13 7.34 -16.68 -16.46
C ASP A 13 7.81 -17.44 -15.21
N GLY A 14 8.88 -18.23 -15.32
CA GLY A 14 9.52 -18.88 -14.18
C GLY A 14 10.01 -17.91 -13.11
N LEU A 15 10.69 -16.83 -13.51
CA LEU A 15 11.12 -15.77 -12.59
C LEU A 15 9.94 -15.06 -11.93
N ASN A 16 8.86 -14.80 -12.66
CA ASN A 16 7.65 -14.22 -12.10
C ASN A 16 6.96 -15.16 -11.11
N GLN A 17 6.95 -16.46 -11.37
CA GLN A 17 6.41 -17.45 -10.45
C GLN A 17 7.20 -17.45 -9.13
N THR A 18 8.53 -17.53 -9.20
CA THR A 18 9.42 -17.46 -8.03
C THR A 18 9.23 -16.14 -7.27
N ARG A 19 9.12 -15.02 -7.97
CA ARG A 19 8.84 -13.71 -7.35
C ARG A 19 7.52 -13.73 -6.57
N ARG A 20 6.45 -14.31 -7.14
CA ARG A 20 5.13 -14.41 -6.47
C ARG A 20 5.20 -15.26 -5.21
N GLU A 21 5.92 -16.37 -5.24
CA GLU A 21 6.08 -17.27 -4.08
C GLU A 21 6.83 -16.56 -2.93
N ILE A 22 7.92 -15.83 -3.26
CA ILE A 22 8.64 -15.00 -2.29
C ILE A 22 7.72 -13.92 -1.72
N GLU A 23 6.97 -13.23 -2.58
CA GLU A 23 6.04 -12.16 -2.18
C GLU A 23 4.93 -12.70 -1.26
N GLN A 24 4.39 -13.89 -1.53
CA GLN A 24 3.38 -14.54 -0.67
C GLN A 24 3.94 -14.86 0.73
N GLY A 25 5.16 -15.40 0.80
CA GLY A 25 5.86 -15.61 2.07
C GLY A 25 6.05 -14.31 2.85
N MET A 26 6.50 -13.27 2.17
CA MET A 26 6.68 -11.94 2.77
C MET A 26 5.37 -11.31 3.24
N VAL A 27 4.26 -11.54 2.53
CA VAL A 27 2.92 -11.07 2.94
C VAL A 27 2.48 -11.76 4.23
N ALA A 28 2.69 -13.07 4.36
CA ALA A 28 2.35 -13.81 5.57
C ALA A 28 3.13 -13.30 6.79
N ASP A 29 4.45 -13.06 6.63
CA ASP A 29 5.29 -12.46 7.67
C ASP A 29 4.81 -11.04 8.03
N ALA A 30 4.49 -10.24 7.03
CA ALA A 30 3.95 -8.90 7.22
C ALA A 30 2.62 -8.90 7.97
N GLU A 31 1.71 -9.81 7.65
CA GLU A 31 0.41 -9.94 8.33
C GLU A 31 0.59 -10.32 9.81
N MET A 32 1.51 -11.22 10.12
CA MET A 32 1.82 -11.57 11.51
C MET A 32 2.32 -10.36 12.30
N ILE A 33 3.19 -9.55 11.72
CA ILE A 33 3.72 -8.35 12.36
C ILE A 33 2.65 -7.26 12.48
N LEU A 34 1.76 -7.13 11.49
CA LEU A 34 0.64 -6.19 11.51
C LEU A 34 -0.33 -6.42 12.66
N THR A 35 -0.43 -7.65 13.18
CA THR A 35 -1.24 -7.91 14.38
C THR A 35 -0.68 -7.26 15.63
N GLN A 36 0.62 -6.96 15.65
CA GLN A 36 1.33 -6.36 16.77
C GLN A 36 1.38 -4.82 16.67
N ILE A 37 1.06 -4.27 15.50
CA ILE A 37 1.05 -2.82 15.29
C ILE A 37 -0.35 -2.30 15.54
N THR A 38 -0.50 -1.52 16.61
CA THR A 38 -1.72 -0.76 16.91
C THR A 38 -1.34 0.71 16.89
N PRO A 39 -1.56 1.42 15.76
CA PRO A 39 -1.36 2.87 15.72
C PRO A 39 -2.26 3.56 16.74
N ASP A 40 -1.81 4.69 17.25
CA ASP A 40 -2.66 5.55 18.07
C ASP A 40 -3.93 5.92 17.27
N PRO A 41 -5.14 5.75 17.83
CA PRO A 41 -6.38 6.14 17.17
C PRO A 41 -6.38 7.59 16.67
N ASP A 42 -5.66 8.46 17.34
CA ASP A 42 -5.55 9.88 17.00
C ASP A 42 -4.46 10.18 15.94
N GLU A 43 -3.59 9.22 15.62
CA GLU A 43 -2.56 9.39 14.59
C GLU A 43 -3.20 9.44 13.19
N MET A 44 -2.94 10.51 12.43
CA MET A 44 -3.41 10.66 11.04
C MET A 44 -2.40 10.13 10.03
N GLY A 45 -1.13 10.13 10.36
CA GLY A 45 -0.04 9.60 9.55
C GLY A 45 0.73 8.51 10.26
N ILE A 46 0.62 7.27 9.81
CA ILE A 46 1.25 6.10 10.43
C ILE A 46 2.70 5.99 9.97
N ALA A 47 3.64 6.07 10.90
CA ALA A 47 5.05 5.84 10.58
C ALA A 47 5.65 4.86 11.59
N VAL A 48 5.99 3.64 11.14
CA VAL A 48 6.42 2.55 12.00
C VAL A 48 7.78 1.99 11.58
N TYR A 49 8.50 1.50 12.57
CA TYR A 49 9.73 0.74 12.41
C TYR A 49 9.68 -0.50 13.29
N HIS A 50 10.19 -1.61 12.79
CA HIS A 50 10.41 -2.81 13.57
C HIS A 50 11.71 -3.47 13.11
N GLU A 51 12.49 -4.01 14.05
CA GLU A 51 13.81 -4.61 13.77
C GLU A 51 13.75 -5.85 12.87
N SER A 52 12.62 -6.55 12.87
CA SER A 52 12.39 -7.71 12.00
C SER A 52 12.00 -7.34 10.56
N PHE A 53 11.76 -6.05 10.28
CA PHE A 53 11.41 -5.64 8.93
C PHE A 53 12.64 -5.68 7.99
N HIS A 54 12.46 -6.30 6.85
CA HIS A 54 13.42 -6.27 5.75
C HIS A 54 13.00 -5.26 4.68
N GLN A 55 13.97 -4.66 4.00
CA GLN A 55 13.71 -3.69 2.93
C GLN A 55 12.78 -4.23 1.83
N GLY A 56 12.76 -5.55 1.60
CA GLY A 56 11.86 -6.18 0.62
C GLY A 56 10.38 -6.16 1.02
N VAL A 57 10.06 -6.12 2.33
CA VAL A 57 8.66 -6.20 2.81
C VAL A 57 8.06 -4.85 3.18
N VAL A 58 8.86 -3.82 3.46
CA VAL A 58 8.35 -2.52 3.95
C VAL A 58 7.30 -1.89 3.03
N GLY A 59 7.42 -2.10 1.72
CA GLY A 59 6.44 -1.61 0.75
C GLY A 59 5.10 -2.32 0.83
N ILE A 60 5.10 -3.63 1.10
CA ILE A 60 3.92 -4.46 1.25
C ILE A 60 3.23 -4.11 2.57
N VAL A 61 4.00 -4.04 3.66
CA VAL A 61 3.48 -3.67 5.00
C VAL A 61 2.87 -2.27 4.98
N ALA A 62 3.53 -1.30 4.34
CA ALA A 62 2.98 0.05 4.21
C ALA A 62 1.66 0.07 3.42
N GLY A 63 1.55 -0.74 2.36
CA GLY A 63 0.30 -0.93 1.62
C GLY A 63 -0.82 -1.48 2.50
N ARG A 64 -0.54 -2.53 3.27
CA ARG A 64 -1.50 -3.17 4.17
C ARG A 64 -1.92 -2.25 5.33
N LEU A 65 -0.98 -1.48 5.91
CA LEU A 65 -1.32 -0.47 6.92
C LEU A 65 -2.26 0.58 6.36
N ARG A 66 -1.96 1.09 5.16
CA ARG A 66 -2.83 2.05 4.46
C ARG A 66 -4.23 1.47 4.24
N GLU A 67 -4.34 0.23 3.76
CA GLU A 67 -5.62 -0.45 3.51
C GLU A 67 -6.41 -0.67 4.80
N LYS A 68 -5.74 -1.15 5.85
CA LYS A 68 -6.37 -1.48 7.13
C LYS A 68 -6.87 -0.25 7.90
N PHE A 69 -6.12 0.84 7.88
CA PHE A 69 -6.41 2.03 8.68
C PHE A 69 -6.92 3.22 7.86
N HIS A 70 -6.96 3.11 6.53
CA HIS A 70 -7.32 4.19 5.60
C HIS A 70 -6.54 5.49 5.86
N ARG A 71 -5.25 5.34 6.17
CA ARG A 71 -4.34 6.44 6.49
C ARG A 71 -3.03 6.29 5.71
N PRO A 72 -2.37 7.39 5.35
CA PRO A 72 -1.04 7.31 4.75
C PRO A 72 -0.09 6.62 5.72
N ALA A 73 0.70 5.69 5.21
CA ALA A 73 1.58 4.86 6.02
C ALA A 73 3.00 4.82 5.49
N ILE A 74 3.96 4.88 6.40
CA ILE A 74 5.39 4.69 6.12
C ILE A 74 5.92 3.59 7.02
N VAL A 75 6.61 2.64 6.42
CA VAL A 75 7.25 1.54 7.14
C VAL A 75 8.75 1.60 6.90
N PHE A 76 9.51 1.53 7.98
CA PHE A 76 10.97 1.59 7.96
C PHE A 76 11.59 0.24 8.32
N ALA A 77 12.70 -0.07 7.66
CA ALA A 77 13.62 -1.15 8.00
C ALA A 77 15.04 -0.61 8.07
N ASP A 78 15.93 -1.39 8.68
CA ASP A 78 17.35 -1.08 8.69
C ASP A 78 17.93 -1.06 7.29
N ALA A 79 18.80 -0.09 7.02
CA ALA A 79 19.60 -0.11 5.82
C ALA A 79 20.65 -1.24 5.91
N SER A 80 20.94 -1.86 4.77
CA SER A 80 21.99 -2.90 4.70
C SER A 80 23.35 -2.35 5.13
N GLY A 81 24.17 -3.20 5.75
CA GLY A 81 25.56 -2.85 6.08
C GLY A 81 25.78 -2.24 7.46
N GLY A 82 24.82 -2.36 8.40
CA GLY A 82 25.00 -1.92 9.79
C GLY A 82 25.10 -0.39 9.95
N SER A 83 24.59 0.37 8.99
CA SER A 83 24.53 1.83 9.06
C SER A 83 23.44 2.30 10.01
N ASP A 84 23.59 3.49 10.59
CA ASP A 84 22.56 4.16 11.40
C ASP A 84 21.44 4.79 10.52
N GLU A 85 21.19 4.19 9.37
CA GLU A 85 20.20 4.64 8.39
C GLU A 85 19.00 3.69 8.37
N LEU A 86 17.81 4.27 8.32
CA LEU A 86 16.57 3.58 8.08
C LEU A 86 16.08 3.89 6.65
N LYS A 87 15.69 2.84 5.93
CA LYS A 87 15.00 2.97 4.64
C LYS A 87 13.52 2.74 4.81
N GLY A 88 12.73 3.69 4.33
CA GLY A 88 11.27 3.68 4.42
C GLY A 88 10.61 3.54 3.07
N SER A 89 9.47 2.86 3.07
CA SER A 89 8.52 2.85 1.97
C SER A 89 7.22 3.49 2.43
N ALA A 90 6.75 4.47 1.67
CA ALA A 90 5.55 5.23 1.93
C ALA A 90 4.43 4.84 0.98
N ARG A 91 3.20 4.79 1.47
CA ARG A 91 1.97 4.62 0.71
C ARG A 91 0.97 5.69 1.10
N SER A 92 0.35 6.30 0.10
CA SER A 92 -0.65 7.35 0.29
C SER A 92 -2.07 6.84 0.16
N ILE A 93 -3.00 7.64 0.66
CA ILE A 93 -4.43 7.53 0.39
C ILE A 93 -4.80 8.40 -0.83
N ASP A 94 -6.00 8.17 -1.37
CA ASP A 94 -6.48 8.94 -2.50
C ASP A 94 -6.62 10.43 -2.12
N GLY A 95 -6.30 11.31 -3.06
CA GLY A 95 -6.30 12.75 -2.83
C GLY A 95 -5.06 13.33 -2.17
N LEU A 96 -4.20 12.52 -1.54
CA LEU A 96 -2.97 12.98 -0.88
C LEU A 96 -1.72 12.62 -1.68
N ASN A 97 -0.90 13.61 -2.03
CA ASN A 97 0.40 13.39 -2.68
C ASN A 97 1.49 13.18 -1.63
N ILE A 98 1.92 11.92 -1.42
CA ILE A 98 2.94 11.57 -0.42
C ILE A 98 4.31 12.16 -0.73
N ARG A 99 4.67 12.33 -2.01
CA ARG A 99 5.95 12.91 -2.41
C ARG A 99 6.02 14.39 -2.01
N ASP A 100 4.96 15.15 -2.28
CA ASP A 100 4.89 16.57 -1.95
C ASP A 100 4.85 16.78 -0.42
N LEU A 101 4.21 15.86 0.31
CA LEU A 101 4.20 15.85 1.76
C LEU A 101 5.61 15.64 2.32
N LEU A 102 6.39 14.70 1.79
CA LEU A 102 7.78 14.48 2.17
C LEU A 102 8.67 15.69 1.81
N ASP A 103 8.43 16.32 0.67
CA ASP A 103 9.13 17.55 0.26
C ASP A 103 8.86 18.70 1.25
N SER A 104 7.61 18.88 1.66
CA SER A 104 7.22 19.85 2.69
C SER A 104 7.93 19.59 4.02
N ILE A 105 8.04 18.32 4.44
CA ILE A 105 8.78 17.96 5.67
C ILE A 105 10.27 18.26 5.51
N ALA A 106 10.87 17.91 4.38
CA ALA A 106 12.28 18.16 4.10
C ALA A 106 12.59 19.66 4.11
N THR A 107 11.73 20.46 3.50
CA THR A 107 11.86 21.93 3.46
C THR A 107 11.71 22.55 4.84
N LYS A 108 10.70 22.16 5.62
CA LYS A 108 10.45 22.68 6.97
C LYS A 108 11.49 22.20 7.98
N ARG A 109 12.18 21.09 7.72
CA ARG A 109 13.14 20.44 8.64
C ARG A 109 14.38 19.94 7.89
N PRO A 110 15.26 20.83 7.46
CA PRO A 110 16.48 20.46 6.74
C PRO A 110 17.29 19.40 7.49
N GLY A 111 17.79 18.39 6.77
CA GLY A 111 18.59 17.30 7.31
C GLY A 111 17.81 16.18 8.01
N MET A 112 16.48 16.26 8.14
CA MET A 112 15.66 15.17 8.69
C MET A 112 15.56 13.99 7.73
N LEU A 113 15.35 14.24 6.44
CA LEU A 113 15.41 13.24 5.38
C LEU A 113 16.78 13.28 4.70
N LEU A 114 17.40 12.13 4.53
CA LEU A 114 18.66 11.98 3.80
C LEU A 114 18.40 11.93 2.29
N LYS A 115 17.42 11.12 1.90
CA LYS A 115 16.95 10.96 0.51
C LYS A 115 15.47 10.67 0.52
N PHE A 116 14.76 11.11 -0.49
CA PHE A 116 13.39 10.71 -0.76
C PHE A 116 13.07 10.88 -2.24
N GLY A 117 12.07 10.16 -2.72
CA GLY A 117 11.61 10.23 -4.09
C GLY A 117 10.45 9.26 -4.35
N GLY A 118 9.76 9.48 -5.43
CA GLY A 118 8.60 8.66 -5.80
C GLY A 118 7.52 9.47 -6.50
N HIS A 119 6.30 8.99 -6.37
CA HIS A 119 5.09 9.55 -7.00
C HIS A 119 4.05 9.91 -5.94
N ALA A 120 2.90 10.40 -6.39
CA ALA A 120 1.82 10.81 -5.49
C ALA A 120 1.34 9.67 -4.56
N THR A 121 1.25 8.43 -5.07
CA THR A 121 0.69 7.28 -4.34
C THR A 121 1.72 6.48 -3.54
N ALA A 122 3.00 6.53 -3.93
CA ALA A 122 4.07 5.75 -3.32
C ALA A 122 5.41 6.48 -3.40
N ALA A 123 6.19 6.44 -2.33
CA ALA A 123 7.52 7.03 -2.27
C ALA A 123 8.47 6.18 -1.42
N GLY A 124 9.77 6.33 -1.71
CA GLY A 124 10.85 5.81 -0.88
C GLY A 124 11.55 6.94 -0.15
N LEU A 125 12.07 6.69 1.03
CA LEU A 125 12.83 7.68 1.80
C LEU A 125 13.88 7.01 2.68
N SER A 126 14.86 7.82 3.10
CA SER A 126 15.85 7.43 4.09
C SER A 126 15.98 8.50 5.16
N ILE A 127 16.13 8.06 6.40
CA ILE A 127 16.38 8.92 7.56
C ILE A 127 17.49 8.31 8.43
N LYS A 128 18.13 9.10 9.27
CA LYS A 128 18.92 8.53 10.37
C LYS A 128 18.00 7.95 11.42
N ARG A 129 18.37 6.82 12.03
CA ARG A 129 17.60 6.17 13.09
C ARG A 129 17.24 7.13 14.24
N VAL A 130 18.19 7.97 14.65
CA VAL A 130 18.00 8.97 15.70
C VAL A 130 16.88 9.98 15.38
N HIS A 131 16.55 10.17 14.12
CA HIS A 131 15.49 11.08 13.68
C HIS A 131 14.09 10.46 13.71
N LEU A 132 13.97 9.13 13.84
CA LEU A 132 12.68 8.42 13.73
C LEU A 132 11.57 9.03 14.62
N PRO A 133 11.76 9.26 15.93
CA PRO A 133 10.69 9.80 16.77
C PRO A 133 10.26 11.23 16.37
N ARG A 134 11.22 12.02 15.89
CA ARG A 134 10.93 13.39 15.40
C ARG A 134 10.24 13.34 14.03
N PHE A 135 10.64 12.40 13.20
CA PHE A 135 10.02 12.19 11.88
C PHE A 135 8.57 11.73 12.02
N GLN A 136 8.28 10.77 12.91
CA GLN A 136 6.91 10.30 13.19
C GLN A 136 5.97 11.47 13.51
N LYS A 137 6.38 12.33 14.46
CA LYS A 137 5.61 13.54 14.83
C LYS A 137 5.48 14.53 13.67
N ALA A 138 6.54 14.68 12.86
CA ALA A 138 6.52 15.57 11.71
C ALA A 138 5.61 15.08 10.62
N PHE A 139 5.61 13.76 10.39
CA PHE A 139 4.77 13.11 9.40
C PHE A 139 3.30 13.19 9.80
N ASP A 140 2.95 12.78 11.03
CA ASP A 140 1.57 12.90 11.53
C ASP A 140 1.04 14.34 11.42
N LYS A 141 1.84 15.32 11.85
CA LYS A 141 1.46 16.73 11.73
C LYS A 141 1.25 17.15 10.27
N ALA A 142 2.14 16.76 9.38
CA ALA A 142 2.04 17.13 7.97
C ALA A 142 0.81 16.48 7.29
N VAL A 143 0.51 15.22 7.63
CA VAL A 143 -0.70 14.55 7.18
C VAL A 143 -1.94 15.27 7.71
N ARG A 144 -1.99 15.59 9.00
CA ARG A 144 -3.09 16.30 9.65
C ARG A 144 -3.37 17.67 9.02
N GLU A 145 -2.33 18.37 8.56
CA GLU A 145 -2.45 19.66 7.87
C GLU A 145 -2.94 19.50 6.42
N ALA A 146 -2.73 18.35 5.79
CA ALA A 146 -2.99 18.13 4.36
C ALA A 146 -4.27 17.32 4.08
N VAL A 147 -4.73 16.51 5.03
CA VAL A 147 -5.88 15.61 4.86
C VAL A 147 -7.17 16.32 5.23
N THR A 148 -8.18 16.19 4.36
CA THR A 148 -9.56 16.57 4.64
C THR A 148 -10.37 15.36 5.11
N PRO A 149 -11.49 15.53 5.85
CA PRO A 149 -12.33 14.41 6.28
C PRO A 149 -12.72 13.48 5.14
N ASP A 150 -13.08 14.03 3.98
CA ASP A 150 -13.53 13.27 2.80
C ASP A 150 -12.42 12.31 2.27
N MET A 151 -11.16 12.63 2.49
CA MET A 151 -10.03 11.76 2.08
C MET A 151 -9.87 10.53 2.98
N LEU A 152 -10.45 10.54 4.17
CA LEU A 152 -10.41 9.44 5.13
C LEU A 152 -11.61 8.51 5.00
N ASP A 153 -12.63 8.92 4.26
CA ASP A 153 -13.81 8.12 4.02
C ASP A 153 -13.53 7.00 3.04
N VAL A 154 -14.00 5.79 3.39
CA VAL A 154 -13.94 4.65 2.49
C VAL A 154 -15.02 4.81 1.43
N VAL A 155 -14.61 5.26 0.24
CA VAL A 155 -15.53 5.37 -0.89
C VAL A 155 -15.46 4.08 -1.72
N LEU A 156 -16.57 3.35 -1.76
CA LEU A 156 -16.75 2.22 -2.65
C LEU A 156 -17.40 2.71 -3.94
N LEU A 157 -16.63 2.79 -5.00
CA LEU A 157 -17.15 3.12 -6.34
C LEU A 157 -17.87 1.90 -6.90
N THR A 158 -19.10 2.09 -7.39
CA THR A 158 -19.90 1.05 -8.04
C THR A 158 -20.38 1.53 -9.40
N ASP A 159 -20.58 0.60 -10.33
CA ASP A 159 -21.13 0.89 -11.66
C ASP A 159 -22.68 0.99 -11.63
N GLY A 160 -23.29 0.95 -10.45
CA GLY A 160 -24.72 1.03 -10.25
C GLY A 160 -25.35 -0.33 -9.90
N GLU A 161 -26.68 -0.34 -9.82
CA GLU A 161 -27.44 -1.51 -9.45
C GLU A 161 -27.60 -2.48 -10.63
N LEU A 162 -27.37 -3.75 -10.39
CA LEU A 162 -27.64 -4.81 -11.36
C LEU A 162 -29.08 -5.31 -11.19
N ALA A 163 -29.88 -5.26 -12.25
CA ALA A 163 -31.24 -5.78 -12.23
C ALA A 163 -31.27 -7.28 -11.91
N LYS A 164 -32.31 -7.75 -11.20
CA LYS A 164 -32.42 -9.15 -10.75
C LYS A 164 -32.31 -10.16 -11.88
N GLU A 165 -32.86 -9.83 -13.04
CA GLU A 165 -32.85 -10.66 -14.26
C GLU A 165 -31.43 -10.82 -14.84
N ALA A 166 -30.57 -9.86 -14.55
CA ALA A 166 -29.17 -9.87 -14.95
C ALA A 166 -28.26 -10.66 -13.98
N LEU A 167 -28.77 -11.08 -12.82
CA LEU A 167 -28.04 -11.92 -11.87
C LEU A 167 -28.05 -13.38 -12.34
N ASN A 168 -27.26 -13.68 -13.36
CA ASN A 168 -27.16 -15.01 -13.96
C ASN A 168 -25.71 -15.31 -14.41
N LEU A 169 -25.43 -16.61 -14.65
CA LEU A 169 -24.09 -17.07 -15.05
C LEU A 169 -23.59 -16.44 -16.35
N GLN A 170 -24.48 -16.08 -17.26
CA GLN A 170 -24.11 -15.42 -18.53
C GLN A 170 -23.55 -14.00 -18.27
N THR A 171 -24.14 -13.27 -17.35
CA THR A 171 -23.62 -11.95 -16.94
C THR A 171 -22.27 -12.08 -16.24
N VAL A 172 -22.12 -13.08 -15.34
CA VAL A 172 -20.83 -13.35 -14.72
C VAL A 172 -19.75 -13.66 -15.75
N ALA A 173 -20.07 -14.52 -16.72
CA ALA A 173 -19.13 -14.83 -17.81
C ALA A 173 -18.76 -13.59 -18.66
N LYS A 174 -19.73 -12.71 -18.93
CA LYS A 174 -19.46 -11.45 -19.64
C LYS A 174 -18.54 -10.53 -18.83
N LEU A 175 -18.79 -10.38 -17.54
CA LEU A 175 -17.94 -9.58 -16.65
C LEU A 175 -16.54 -10.17 -16.53
N ALA A 176 -16.41 -11.48 -16.35
CA ALA A 176 -15.11 -12.13 -16.28
C ALA A 176 -14.25 -11.94 -17.54
N ASN A 177 -14.90 -11.81 -18.72
CA ASN A 177 -14.24 -11.61 -20.00
C ASN A 177 -14.22 -10.14 -20.47
N ALA A 178 -14.72 -9.19 -19.67
CA ALA A 178 -14.80 -7.79 -20.04
C ALA A 178 -13.45 -7.05 -19.92
N GLY A 179 -12.41 -7.69 -19.30
CA GLY A 179 -11.08 -7.10 -19.17
C GLY A 179 -10.44 -6.61 -20.47
N PRO A 180 -9.30 -5.94 -20.39
CA PRO A 180 -8.32 -5.99 -19.29
C PRO A 180 -8.69 -5.08 -18.11
N TRP A 181 -8.58 -5.63 -16.91
CA TRP A 181 -8.73 -4.92 -15.65
C TRP A 181 -7.39 -4.29 -15.23
N GLY A 182 -7.41 -3.19 -14.52
CA GLY A 182 -6.18 -2.52 -14.11
C GLY A 182 -6.39 -1.32 -13.18
N ASN A 183 -5.36 -0.52 -13.03
CA ASN A 183 -5.42 0.66 -12.19
C ASN A 183 -6.47 1.66 -12.69
N GLY A 184 -7.39 2.08 -11.82
CA GLY A 184 -8.55 2.91 -12.17
C GLY A 184 -9.71 2.16 -12.83
N PHE A 185 -9.53 0.85 -13.10
CA PHE A 185 -10.56 -0.05 -13.63
C PHE A 185 -10.36 -1.45 -13.06
N ALA A 186 -10.55 -1.57 -11.76
CA ALA A 186 -10.31 -2.81 -11.02
C ALA A 186 -11.43 -3.82 -11.24
N ALA A 187 -11.06 -5.10 -11.46
CA ALA A 187 -12.00 -6.19 -11.32
C ALA A 187 -12.33 -6.38 -9.84
N VAL A 188 -13.53 -6.04 -9.42
CA VAL A 188 -13.99 -6.27 -8.06
C VAL A 188 -14.87 -7.53 -8.04
N SER A 189 -14.36 -8.59 -7.39
CA SER A 189 -15.15 -9.79 -7.12
C SER A 189 -15.66 -9.73 -5.69
N TYR A 190 -16.97 -9.60 -5.52
CA TYR A 190 -17.61 -9.75 -4.21
C TYR A 190 -17.80 -11.23 -3.91
N THR A 191 -16.94 -11.80 -3.08
CA THR A 191 -17.05 -13.20 -2.66
C THR A 191 -18.02 -13.40 -1.49
N HIS A 192 -18.53 -12.34 -0.87
CA HIS A 192 -19.40 -12.39 0.30
C HIS A 192 -20.50 -11.32 0.24
N LEU A 193 -21.55 -11.59 -0.52
CA LEU A 193 -22.86 -10.99 -0.27
C LEU A 193 -23.51 -11.79 0.86
N ARG A 194 -23.34 -11.39 2.11
CA ARG A 194 -24.26 -11.80 3.17
C ARG A 194 -25.55 -11.05 2.92
N ALA A 195 -26.55 -11.76 2.43
CA ALA A 195 -27.92 -11.32 2.58
C ALA A 195 -28.17 -11.20 4.09
N HIS A 196 -28.40 -9.99 4.60
CA HIS A 196 -29.07 -9.83 5.88
C HIS A 196 -30.46 -10.40 5.68
N GLU A 197 -30.68 -11.61 6.18
CA GLU A 197 -32.03 -12.10 6.43
C GLU A 197 -32.63 -11.13 7.43
N THR A 198 -33.53 -10.29 6.95
CA THR A 198 -34.46 -9.58 7.80
C THR A 198 -35.39 -10.64 8.37
N SER A 199 -35.11 -11.10 9.59
CA SER A 199 -36.07 -11.84 10.40
C SER A 199 -37.29 -10.94 10.60
N GLN A 200 -38.41 -11.37 10.05
CA GLN A 200 -39.73 -10.94 10.51
C GLN A 200 -40.04 -11.62 11.83
#